data_f6fac22087b1d233626584a7fb201cd8
#
_entry.id   f6fac22087b1d233626584a7fb201cd8
#
_cell.length_a   1.000
_cell.length_b   1.000
_cell.length_c   1.000
_cell.angle_alpha   90.00
_cell.angle_beta   90.00
_cell.angle_gamma   90.00
#
_symmetry.space_group_name_H-M   'P 1'
#
loop_
_entity.id
_entity.type
_entity.pdbx_description
1 polymer ?
#
loop_
_entity_poly.entity_id
_entity_poly.type
_entity_poly.pdbx_seq_one_letter_code
_entity_poly.pdbx_strand_id
1 'polypeptide(L)'
;MSAQEKLTPDEMLADDMGRFFADPLGFVMYAYDWEEDESIKLVKLSEPYASKYDCEYGPDIWACEILDEIGAMVKANDFDGKNAVEAIREAIASGHGIGKSALISWLCNWIMSTRPFAQGTITANTSPQLETKTWAQIAKWTKKSITGHWFDVTTGKGNMKMRHKEHPESWFCSGQTCREENSDSYQGQHAANSTSFYLYDEASNIPDKIWEVSEGGLTDGEPMWFAFGNPTRNTGAFRECWGKHRSVWTTRNIDSSKVTITNKKKIQQDLDLYGADSDYVKVRILGQFPSQSEKQFIPSDIVEAARIRELEDDQYSPLVIGLDFARSGADKSVIRARRGRKAFPPVKFKERNSMKAASIIVNHLDQCERLYGSRPDAVFGDGGGIGGPIIDRLNQLRYKVIEVQFGSAADDAEKYANKRAEMWALLRDWLETADIDKDAELRDDLIAPEYHLDRKDRLVLESKDDMKKRGLASTDDGDSLALTLASPVEKRDTRFVEDIGRNKLQSDYDPYED
;
A
#
# COMPACT_ATOMS: atom_id res chain seq x y z
N MET A 1 -58.81 -32.83 -8.13
CA MET A 1 -57.79 -32.38 -9.08
C MET A 1 -57.51 -30.93 -8.69
N SER A 2 -56.45 -30.65 -7.96
CA SER A 2 -56.03 -29.30 -7.64
C SER A 2 -55.53 -28.66 -8.93
N ALA A 3 -56.08 -27.49 -9.28
CA ALA A 3 -55.50 -26.67 -10.31
C ALA A 3 -54.04 -26.37 -9.91
N GLN A 4 -53.06 -26.82 -10.68
CA GLN A 4 -51.70 -26.31 -10.58
C GLN A 4 -51.79 -24.81 -10.88
N GLU A 5 -51.59 -23.97 -9.87
CA GLU A 5 -51.40 -22.54 -10.08
C GLU A 5 -50.25 -22.37 -11.07
N LYS A 6 -50.52 -21.75 -12.21
CA LYS A 6 -49.48 -21.42 -13.18
C LYS A 6 -48.65 -20.30 -12.56
N LEU A 7 -47.36 -20.54 -12.42
CA LEU A 7 -46.38 -19.51 -11.98
C LEU A 7 -46.53 -18.24 -12.82
N THR A 8 -46.46 -17.12 -12.18
CA THR A 8 -46.36 -15.83 -12.87
C THR A 8 -44.99 -15.69 -13.59
N PRO A 9 -44.85 -14.79 -14.58
CA PRO A 9 -43.59 -14.59 -15.25
C PRO A 9 -42.45 -14.24 -14.27
N ASP A 10 -42.73 -13.48 -13.20
CA ASP A 10 -41.74 -13.13 -12.17
C ASP A 10 -41.36 -14.33 -11.29
N GLU A 11 -42.28 -15.19 -10.94
CA GLU A 11 -41.98 -16.44 -10.22
C GLU A 11 -41.15 -17.41 -11.08
N MET A 12 -41.41 -17.47 -12.39
CA MET A 12 -40.59 -18.25 -13.32
C MET A 12 -39.16 -17.67 -13.42
N LEU A 13 -39.04 -16.33 -13.52
CA LEU A 13 -37.74 -15.68 -13.54
C LEU A 13 -36.96 -15.87 -12.24
N ALA A 14 -37.64 -15.86 -11.09
CA ALA A 14 -37.01 -16.13 -9.80
C ALA A 14 -36.48 -17.59 -9.71
N ASP A 15 -37.20 -18.57 -10.27
CA ASP A 15 -36.72 -19.94 -10.37
C ASP A 15 -35.49 -20.06 -11.27
N ASP A 16 -35.48 -19.35 -12.41
CA ASP A 16 -34.32 -19.30 -13.30
C ASP A 16 -33.12 -18.68 -12.60
N MET A 17 -33.30 -17.60 -11.79
CA MET A 17 -32.19 -17.00 -11.02
C MET A 17 -31.56 -17.98 -10.02
N GLY A 18 -32.36 -18.90 -9.44
CA GLY A 18 -31.85 -19.96 -8.58
C GLY A 18 -30.80 -20.87 -9.25
N ARG A 19 -30.91 -21.08 -10.56
CA ARG A 19 -29.96 -21.89 -11.35
C ARG A 19 -28.60 -21.22 -11.47
N PHE A 20 -28.57 -19.89 -11.41
CA PHE A 20 -27.33 -19.07 -11.51
C PHE A 20 -26.72 -18.72 -10.15
N PHE A 21 -27.23 -19.27 -9.06
CA PHE A 21 -26.70 -19.03 -7.71
C PHE A 21 -25.17 -19.24 -7.64
N ALA A 22 -24.68 -20.34 -8.20
CA ALA A 22 -23.26 -20.67 -8.27
C ALA A 22 -22.69 -20.62 -9.71
N ASP A 23 -23.31 -19.81 -10.58
CA ASP A 23 -22.86 -19.63 -11.96
C ASP A 23 -22.98 -18.15 -12.39
N PRO A 24 -22.06 -17.28 -11.91
CA PRO A 24 -22.10 -15.87 -12.25
C PRO A 24 -21.88 -15.60 -13.74
N LEU A 25 -21.10 -16.41 -14.45
CA LEU A 25 -20.94 -16.26 -15.90
C LEU A 25 -22.23 -16.62 -16.64
N GLY A 26 -22.88 -17.73 -16.25
CA GLY A 26 -24.19 -18.10 -16.79
C GLY A 26 -25.24 -17.03 -16.56
N PHE A 27 -25.27 -16.41 -15.37
CA PHE A 27 -26.12 -15.24 -15.10
C PHE A 27 -25.83 -14.10 -16.07
N VAL A 28 -24.56 -13.71 -16.25
CA VAL A 28 -24.18 -12.60 -17.13
C VAL A 28 -24.57 -12.88 -18.57
N MET A 29 -24.40 -14.11 -19.02
CA MET A 29 -24.81 -14.48 -20.39
C MET A 29 -26.33 -14.50 -20.57
N TYR A 30 -27.10 -14.88 -19.51
CA TYR A 30 -28.56 -14.92 -19.56
C TYR A 30 -29.23 -13.56 -19.32
N ALA A 31 -28.67 -12.76 -18.41
CA ALA A 31 -29.34 -11.55 -17.92
C ALA A 31 -29.28 -10.36 -18.88
N TYR A 32 -28.39 -10.38 -19.86
CA TYR A 32 -28.17 -9.29 -20.80
C TYR A 32 -28.33 -9.73 -22.25
N ASP A 33 -28.91 -8.85 -23.06
CA ASP A 33 -29.16 -9.10 -24.48
C ASP A 33 -27.90 -8.83 -25.32
N TRP A 34 -26.97 -9.79 -25.31
CA TRP A 34 -25.68 -9.67 -25.98
C TRP A 34 -25.79 -9.65 -27.51
N GLU A 35 -26.87 -10.20 -28.09
CA GLU A 35 -27.02 -10.32 -29.54
C GLU A 35 -27.74 -9.11 -30.16
N GLU A 36 -28.62 -8.42 -29.43
CA GLU A 36 -29.43 -7.33 -29.97
C GLU A 36 -29.06 -5.94 -29.46
N ASP A 37 -28.50 -5.83 -28.23
CA ASP A 37 -28.13 -4.52 -27.68
C ASP A 37 -26.74 -4.07 -28.17
N GLU A 38 -26.70 -3.32 -29.24
CA GLU A 38 -25.48 -2.74 -29.84
C GLU A 38 -24.62 -1.97 -28.83
N SER A 39 -25.19 -1.45 -27.73
CA SER A 39 -24.46 -0.65 -26.76
C SER A 39 -23.60 -1.47 -25.80
N ILE A 40 -23.73 -2.82 -25.79
CA ILE A 40 -22.93 -3.77 -25.02
C ILE A 40 -22.17 -4.75 -25.90
N LYS A 41 -22.40 -4.78 -27.19
CA LYS A 41 -21.71 -5.58 -28.21
C LYS A 41 -20.27 -5.12 -28.46
N LEU A 42 -19.44 -5.10 -27.43
CA LEU A 42 -18.08 -4.56 -27.52
C LEU A 42 -17.03 -5.62 -27.83
N VAL A 43 -17.30 -6.87 -27.46
CA VAL A 43 -16.34 -7.97 -27.55
C VAL A 43 -17.00 -9.20 -28.16
N LYS A 44 -16.34 -9.82 -29.12
CA LYS A 44 -16.68 -11.16 -29.56
C LYS A 44 -16.25 -12.16 -28.50
N LEU A 45 -17.19 -13.02 -28.11
CA LEU A 45 -16.95 -14.01 -27.09
C LEU A 45 -15.89 -15.03 -27.59
N SER A 46 -14.87 -15.25 -26.76
CA SER A 46 -13.77 -16.17 -27.11
C SER A 46 -14.14 -17.62 -26.79
N GLU A 47 -13.51 -18.57 -27.49
CA GLU A 47 -13.60 -19.99 -27.14
C GLU A 47 -12.91 -20.26 -25.78
N PRO A 48 -13.43 -21.17 -24.95
CA PRO A 48 -14.55 -22.11 -25.24
C PRO A 48 -15.95 -21.50 -24.96
N TYR A 49 -16.05 -20.26 -24.57
CA TYR A 49 -17.31 -19.64 -24.09
C TYR A 49 -18.31 -19.40 -25.23
N ALA A 50 -17.83 -19.03 -26.42
CA ALA A 50 -18.68 -18.85 -27.58
C ALA A 50 -19.46 -20.12 -27.91
N SER A 51 -18.79 -21.26 -27.95
CA SER A 51 -19.44 -22.57 -28.16
C SER A 51 -20.30 -23.00 -26.97
N LYS A 52 -19.90 -22.67 -25.72
CA LYS A 52 -20.63 -23.05 -24.50
C LYS A 52 -22.01 -22.37 -24.42
N TYR A 53 -22.08 -21.09 -24.82
CA TYR A 53 -23.27 -20.27 -24.68
C TYR A 53 -24.03 -20.04 -26.00
N ASP A 54 -23.50 -20.55 -27.12
CA ASP A 54 -24.04 -20.33 -28.48
C ASP A 54 -24.33 -18.85 -28.77
N CYS A 55 -23.34 -17.99 -28.44
CA CYS A 55 -23.46 -16.54 -28.51
C CYS A 55 -22.20 -15.92 -29.10
N GLU A 56 -22.36 -14.95 -30.04
CA GLU A 56 -21.22 -14.32 -30.72
C GLU A 56 -20.56 -13.23 -29.86
N TYR A 57 -21.34 -12.55 -29.00
CA TYR A 57 -20.87 -11.43 -28.18
C TYR A 57 -21.00 -11.71 -26.69
N GLY A 58 -20.13 -11.09 -25.87
CA GLY A 58 -20.15 -11.29 -24.43
C GLY A 58 -19.01 -10.57 -23.71
N PRO A 59 -18.74 -10.96 -22.47
CA PRO A 59 -17.59 -10.48 -21.72
C PRO A 59 -16.26 -10.86 -22.38
N ASP A 60 -15.22 -10.04 -22.19
CA ASP A 60 -13.85 -10.39 -22.60
C ASP A 60 -13.38 -11.62 -21.80
N ILE A 61 -12.47 -12.41 -22.38
CA ILE A 61 -12.03 -13.70 -21.83
C ILE A 61 -11.57 -13.62 -20.37
N TRP A 62 -10.84 -12.55 -20.01
CA TRP A 62 -10.37 -12.36 -18.64
C TRP A 62 -11.53 -12.25 -17.63
N ALA A 63 -12.64 -11.63 -18.02
CA ALA A 63 -13.83 -11.51 -17.18
C ALA A 63 -14.61 -12.83 -17.11
N CYS A 64 -14.69 -13.58 -18.21
CA CYS A 64 -15.28 -14.92 -18.23
C CYS A 64 -14.54 -15.85 -17.25
N GLU A 65 -13.21 -15.85 -17.29
CA GLU A 65 -12.36 -16.66 -16.39
C GLU A 65 -12.57 -16.32 -14.92
N ILE A 66 -12.65 -15.02 -14.57
CA ILE A 66 -12.92 -14.57 -13.20
C ILE A 66 -14.31 -15.01 -12.73
N LEU A 67 -15.32 -14.82 -13.56
CA LEU A 67 -16.69 -15.23 -13.23
C LEU A 67 -16.80 -16.77 -13.06
N ASP A 68 -16.14 -17.56 -13.90
CA ASP A 68 -16.10 -19.02 -13.73
C ASP A 68 -15.35 -19.41 -12.43
N GLU A 69 -14.25 -18.75 -12.08
CA GLU A 69 -13.51 -19.00 -10.84
C GLU A 69 -14.35 -18.68 -9.61
N ILE A 70 -15.06 -17.53 -9.60
CA ILE A 70 -16.00 -17.18 -8.52
C ILE A 70 -17.10 -18.25 -8.41
N GLY A 71 -17.65 -18.70 -9.52
CA GLY A 71 -18.64 -19.78 -9.52
C GLY A 71 -18.12 -21.09 -8.93
N ALA A 72 -16.86 -21.43 -9.18
CA ALA A 72 -16.22 -22.60 -8.58
C ALA A 72 -16.03 -22.44 -7.06
N MET A 73 -15.67 -21.25 -6.58
CA MET A 73 -15.55 -20.95 -5.15
C MET A 73 -16.91 -21.03 -4.45
N VAL A 74 -17.98 -20.50 -5.05
CA VAL A 74 -19.34 -20.60 -4.51
C VAL A 74 -19.79 -22.07 -4.40
N LYS A 75 -19.53 -22.88 -5.43
CA LYS A 75 -19.84 -24.33 -5.40
C LYS A 75 -19.06 -25.06 -4.31
N ALA A 76 -17.79 -24.69 -4.10
CA ALA A 76 -16.95 -25.31 -3.08
C ALA A 76 -17.41 -24.98 -1.65
N ASN A 77 -17.95 -23.79 -1.42
CA ASN A 77 -18.47 -23.38 -0.13
C ASN A 77 -19.81 -24.04 0.24
N ASP A 78 -20.61 -24.42 -0.75
CA ASP A 78 -21.90 -25.14 -0.61
C ASP A 78 -22.83 -24.50 0.46
N PHE A 79 -23.06 -23.19 0.36
CA PHE A 79 -23.86 -22.44 1.34
C PHE A 79 -25.30 -22.93 1.40
N ASP A 80 -25.75 -23.38 2.57
CA ASP A 80 -27.06 -23.96 2.82
C ASP A 80 -28.16 -22.95 3.25
N GLY A 81 -27.85 -21.66 3.25
CA GLY A 81 -28.73 -20.59 3.70
C GLY A 81 -28.87 -20.46 5.22
N LYS A 82 -28.08 -21.17 6.02
CA LYS A 82 -28.16 -21.18 7.49
C LYS A 82 -26.81 -21.10 8.17
N ASN A 83 -25.87 -21.90 7.72
CA ASN A 83 -24.55 -21.98 8.33
C ASN A 83 -23.58 -21.03 7.61
N ALA A 84 -22.84 -20.22 8.36
CA ALA A 84 -21.83 -19.36 7.77
C ALA A 84 -20.74 -20.19 7.07
N VAL A 85 -20.32 -19.71 5.90
CA VAL A 85 -19.25 -20.32 5.09
C VAL A 85 -18.05 -19.40 5.02
N GLU A 86 -16.93 -19.90 4.51
CA GLU A 86 -15.72 -19.10 4.32
C GLU A 86 -15.96 -17.96 3.32
N ALA A 87 -15.39 -16.78 3.61
CA ALA A 87 -15.56 -15.63 2.76
C ALA A 87 -14.87 -15.82 1.40
N ILE A 88 -15.61 -15.57 0.32
CA ILE A 88 -15.07 -15.52 -1.03
C ILE A 88 -14.36 -14.17 -1.20
N ARG A 89 -13.04 -14.20 -1.39
CA ARG A 89 -12.21 -13.01 -1.51
C ARG A 89 -11.38 -13.06 -2.78
N GLU A 90 -11.59 -12.09 -3.66
CA GLU A 90 -10.82 -11.96 -4.89
C GLU A 90 -10.32 -10.53 -5.10
N ALA A 91 -9.01 -10.40 -5.37
CA ALA A 91 -8.34 -9.14 -5.63
C ALA A 91 -7.76 -9.13 -7.05
N ILE A 92 -8.15 -8.13 -7.84
CA ILE A 92 -7.80 -8.02 -9.25
C ILE A 92 -7.02 -6.73 -9.49
N ALA A 93 -5.71 -6.87 -9.71
CA ALA A 93 -4.85 -5.80 -10.17
C ALA A 93 -4.83 -5.76 -11.69
N SER A 94 -5.02 -4.61 -12.30
CA SER A 94 -5.07 -4.53 -13.77
C SER A 94 -4.48 -3.23 -14.31
N GLY A 95 -4.11 -3.25 -15.57
CA GLY A 95 -3.87 -2.02 -16.32
C GLY A 95 -5.17 -1.22 -16.54
N HIS A 96 -5.06 -0.10 -17.24
CA HIS A 96 -6.17 0.79 -17.51
C HIS A 96 -7.07 0.29 -18.65
N GLY A 97 -8.36 0.67 -18.61
CA GLY A 97 -9.29 0.55 -19.74
C GLY A 97 -9.80 -0.86 -20.03
N ILE A 98 -9.69 -1.81 -19.10
CA ILE A 98 -10.09 -3.21 -19.30
C ILE A 98 -11.58 -3.48 -19.10
N GLY A 99 -12.37 -2.52 -18.58
CA GLY A 99 -13.79 -2.73 -18.31
C GLY A 99 -14.11 -3.18 -16.87
N LYS A 100 -13.24 -2.94 -15.88
CA LYS A 100 -13.47 -3.28 -14.45
C LYS A 100 -14.85 -2.91 -13.94
N SER A 101 -15.31 -1.68 -14.23
CA SER A 101 -16.60 -1.19 -13.72
C SER A 101 -17.81 -1.96 -14.31
N ALA A 102 -17.66 -2.58 -15.49
CA ALA A 102 -18.68 -3.48 -16.02
C ALA A 102 -18.73 -4.78 -15.22
N LEU A 103 -17.57 -5.42 -14.96
CA LEU A 103 -17.50 -6.63 -14.13
C LEU A 103 -18.03 -6.39 -12.71
N ILE A 104 -17.66 -5.26 -12.08
CA ILE A 104 -18.23 -4.85 -10.77
C ILE A 104 -19.77 -4.79 -10.85
N SER A 105 -20.30 -4.21 -11.95
CA SER A 105 -21.75 -4.10 -12.12
C SER A 105 -22.42 -5.46 -12.33
N TRP A 106 -21.79 -6.36 -13.08
CA TRP A 106 -22.29 -7.72 -13.29
C TRP A 106 -22.29 -8.52 -11.99
N LEU A 107 -21.23 -8.45 -11.20
CA LEU A 107 -21.17 -9.08 -9.87
C LEU A 107 -22.23 -8.52 -8.92
N CYS A 108 -22.41 -7.18 -8.89
CA CYS A 108 -23.47 -6.56 -8.11
C CYS A 108 -24.86 -7.09 -8.51
N ASN A 109 -25.17 -7.08 -9.82
CA ASN A 109 -26.46 -7.54 -10.32
C ASN A 109 -26.66 -9.05 -10.11
N TRP A 110 -25.61 -9.86 -10.27
CA TRP A 110 -25.67 -11.30 -10.00
C TRP A 110 -26.00 -11.58 -8.53
N ILE A 111 -25.25 -10.98 -7.60
CA ILE A 111 -25.49 -11.19 -6.16
C ILE A 111 -26.90 -10.73 -5.79
N MET A 112 -27.29 -9.52 -6.20
CA MET A 112 -28.60 -8.96 -5.88
C MET A 112 -29.75 -9.76 -6.49
N SER A 113 -29.58 -10.37 -7.67
CA SER A 113 -30.65 -11.11 -8.35
C SER A 113 -30.78 -12.57 -7.94
N THR A 114 -29.69 -13.18 -7.46
CA THR A 114 -29.65 -14.62 -7.14
C THR A 114 -29.68 -14.93 -5.64
N ARG A 115 -29.55 -13.88 -4.79
CA ARG A 115 -29.52 -14.02 -3.33
C ARG A 115 -30.55 -13.11 -2.69
N PRO A 116 -31.74 -13.63 -2.36
CA PRO A 116 -32.74 -12.86 -1.62
C PRO A 116 -32.18 -12.31 -0.31
N PHE A 117 -32.49 -11.04 -0.02
CA PHE A 117 -32.02 -10.31 1.17
C PHE A 117 -30.53 -10.06 1.25
N ALA A 118 -29.81 -10.12 0.13
CA ALA A 118 -28.41 -9.74 0.08
C ALA A 118 -28.21 -8.27 0.48
N GLN A 119 -27.13 -8.01 1.18
CA GLN A 119 -26.74 -6.66 1.59
C GLN A 119 -25.31 -6.35 1.13
N GLY A 120 -25.12 -5.18 0.50
CA GLY A 120 -23.84 -4.85 -0.10
C GLY A 120 -23.39 -3.41 0.09
N THR A 121 -22.06 -3.23 0.14
CA THR A 121 -21.41 -1.93 0.09
C THR A 121 -20.45 -1.86 -1.09
N ILE A 122 -20.68 -0.85 -1.92
CA ILE A 122 -19.81 -0.52 -3.05
C ILE A 122 -19.03 0.73 -2.69
N THR A 123 -17.70 0.70 -2.84
CA THR A 123 -16.88 1.87 -2.50
C THR A 123 -15.81 2.16 -3.54
N ALA A 124 -15.42 3.44 -3.58
CA ALA A 124 -14.26 3.94 -4.32
C ALA A 124 -13.61 5.09 -3.54
N ASN A 125 -12.36 5.39 -3.85
CA ASN A 125 -11.57 6.38 -3.13
C ASN A 125 -12.24 7.76 -3.02
N THR A 126 -12.92 8.22 -4.07
CA THR A 126 -13.53 9.56 -4.08
C THR A 126 -15.00 9.52 -4.46
N SER A 127 -15.80 10.47 -3.90
CA SER A 127 -17.22 10.62 -4.24
C SER A 127 -17.47 10.81 -5.75
N PRO A 128 -16.73 11.67 -6.48
CA PRO A 128 -16.92 11.81 -7.92
C PRO A 128 -16.66 10.51 -8.69
N GLN A 129 -15.65 9.73 -8.34
CA GLN A 129 -15.37 8.44 -8.99
C GLN A 129 -16.49 7.44 -8.74
N LEU A 130 -16.88 7.29 -7.47
CA LEU A 130 -17.97 6.38 -7.11
C LEU A 130 -19.25 6.77 -7.84
N GLU A 131 -19.65 8.04 -7.79
CA GLU A 131 -20.91 8.54 -8.34
C GLU A 131 -20.96 8.49 -9.87
N THR A 132 -19.92 9.06 -10.52
CA THR A 132 -19.96 9.28 -11.98
C THR A 132 -19.42 8.11 -12.80
N LYS A 133 -18.65 7.21 -12.19
CA LYS A 133 -18.07 6.04 -12.88
C LYS A 133 -18.70 4.74 -12.39
N THR A 134 -18.38 4.29 -11.18
CA THR A 134 -18.76 2.95 -10.69
C THR A 134 -20.27 2.82 -10.54
N TRP A 135 -20.90 3.73 -9.80
CA TRP A 135 -22.34 3.68 -9.55
C TRP A 135 -23.17 3.95 -10.82
N ALA A 136 -22.73 4.85 -11.67
CA ALA A 136 -23.36 5.08 -12.96
C ALA A 136 -23.36 3.82 -13.86
N GLN A 137 -22.28 3.02 -13.82
CA GLN A 137 -22.24 1.75 -14.53
C GLN A 137 -23.18 0.72 -13.90
N ILE A 138 -23.22 0.61 -12.56
CA ILE A 138 -24.19 -0.27 -11.87
C ILE A 138 -25.60 0.07 -12.30
N ALA A 139 -26.00 1.35 -12.25
CA ALA A 139 -27.32 1.79 -12.67
C ALA A 139 -27.61 1.47 -14.15
N LYS A 140 -26.62 1.68 -15.04
CA LYS A 140 -26.72 1.34 -16.46
C LYS A 140 -26.97 -0.15 -16.68
N TRP A 141 -26.14 -1.00 -16.04
CA TRP A 141 -26.25 -2.45 -16.23
C TRP A 141 -27.47 -3.05 -15.54
N THR A 142 -27.88 -2.53 -14.38
CA THR A 142 -29.14 -2.94 -13.74
C THR A 142 -30.34 -2.66 -14.65
N LYS A 143 -30.39 -1.47 -15.29
CA LYS A 143 -31.47 -1.14 -16.22
C LYS A 143 -31.54 -2.06 -17.45
N LYS A 144 -30.41 -2.66 -17.84
CA LYS A 144 -30.32 -3.59 -18.98
C LYS A 144 -30.54 -5.05 -18.58
N SER A 145 -30.44 -5.36 -17.30
CA SER A 145 -30.66 -6.72 -16.80
C SER A 145 -32.13 -7.13 -16.91
N ILE A 146 -32.38 -8.39 -17.22
CA ILE A 146 -33.72 -8.99 -17.23
C ILE A 146 -34.40 -8.86 -15.86
N THR A 147 -33.63 -8.83 -14.76
CA THR A 147 -34.12 -8.63 -13.39
C THR A 147 -34.17 -7.17 -12.97
N GLY A 148 -33.82 -6.24 -13.85
CA GLY A 148 -33.72 -4.80 -13.53
C GLY A 148 -35.01 -4.18 -13.00
N HIS A 149 -36.16 -4.72 -13.41
CA HIS A 149 -37.48 -4.28 -12.96
C HIS A 149 -37.77 -4.63 -11.48
N TRP A 150 -37.03 -5.52 -10.84
CA TRP A 150 -37.14 -5.82 -9.41
C TRP A 150 -36.57 -4.75 -8.50
N PHE A 151 -35.69 -3.89 -9.03
CA PHE A 151 -34.90 -2.96 -8.22
C PHE A 151 -35.18 -1.50 -8.54
N ASP A 152 -35.18 -0.67 -7.51
CA ASP A 152 -35.10 0.77 -7.59
C ASP A 152 -33.66 1.22 -7.39
N VAL A 153 -33.10 1.92 -8.37
CA VAL A 153 -31.71 2.42 -8.33
C VAL A 153 -31.70 3.94 -8.29
N THR A 154 -31.16 4.51 -7.23
CA THR A 154 -30.97 5.96 -7.08
C THR A 154 -29.51 6.33 -7.32
N THR A 155 -29.28 7.48 -8.03
CA THR A 155 -27.95 7.92 -8.47
C THR A 155 -27.55 9.29 -7.89
N GLY A 156 -28.33 9.87 -6.99
CA GLY A 156 -28.08 11.20 -6.42
C GLY A 156 -26.93 11.20 -5.42
N LYS A 157 -26.24 12.35 -5.31
CA LYS A 157 -25.14 12.54 -4.36
C LYS A 157 -25.57 12.23 -2.92
N GLY A 158 -24.84 11.32 -2.28
CA GLY A 158 -25.16 10.84 -0.92
C GLY A 158 -26.38 9.91 -0.84
N ASN A 159 -26.99 9.55 -1.98
CA ASN A 159 -28.13 8.63 -2.06
C ASN A 159 -27.96 7.62 -3.18
N MET A 160 -26.81 6.96 -3.23
CA MET A 160 -26.53 5.86 -4.15
C MET A 160 -27.00 4.56 -3.52
N LYS A 161 -28.19 4.08 -3.92
CA LYS A 161 -28.78 2.84 -3.39
C LYS A 161 -29.48 2.07 -4.52
N MET A 162 -29.32 0.74 -4.48
CA MET A 162 -30.10 -0.22 -5.24
C MET A 162 -30.88 -1.06 -4.24
N ARG A 163 -32.20 -1.07 -4.34
CA ARG A 163 -33.11 -1.72 -3.38
C ARG A 163 -34.12 -2.59 -4.10
N HIS A 164 -34.40 -3.75 -3.57
CA HIS A 164 -35.53 -4.55 -4.02
C HIS A 164 -36.84 -3.82 -3.72
N LYS A 165 -37.77 -3.78 -4.67
CA LYS A 165 -39.01 -2.98 -4.55
C LYS A 165 -39.91 -3.44 -3.42
N GLU A 166 -39.99 -4.74 -3.19
CA GLU A 166 -40.85 -5.32 -2.14
C GLU A 166 -40.16 -5.38 -0.76
N HIS A 167 -38.80 -5.38 -0.72
CA HIS A 167 -38.03 -5.53 0.52
C HIS A 167 -36.90 -4.48 0.60
N PRO A 168 -37.21 -3.17 0.50
CA PRO A 168 -36.19 -2.12 0.33
C PRO A 168 -35.31 -1.90 1.58
N GLU A 169 -35.76 -2.34 2.76
CA GLU A 169 -35.04 -2.21 4.03
C GLU A 169 -34.06 -3.36 4.31
N SER A 170 -34.30 -4.54 3.72
CA SER A 170 -33.53 -5.76 4.04
C SER A 170 -32.78 -6.35 2.85
N TRP A 171 -33.10 -5.93 1.62
CA TRP A 171 -32.48 -6.39 0.38
C TRP A 171 -31.99 -5.21 -0.45
N PHE A 172 -30.75 -4.83 -0.22
CA PHE A 172 -30.19 -3.62 -0.84
C PHE A 172 -28.67 -3.63 -0.92
N CYS A 173 -28.14 -2.78 -1.79
CA CYS A 173 -26.73 -2.35 -1.70
C CYS A 173 -26.61 -0.83 -1.82
N SER A 174 -25.52 -0.27 -1.30
CA SER A 174 -25.29 1.17 -1.25
C SER A 174 -23.90 1.56 -1.65
N GLY A 175 -23.78 2.70 -2.35
CA GLY A 175 -22.52 3.35 -2.63
C GLY A 175 -22.07 4.22 -1.46
N GLN A 176 -20.89 3.95 -0.90
CA GLN A 176 -20.31 4.72 0.21
C GLN A 176 -18.88 5.14 -0.14
N THR A 177 -18.53 6.38 0.22
CA THR A 177 -17.15 6.86 0.05
C THR A 177 -16.28 6.44 1.22
N CYS A 178 -15.06 5.98 0.94
CA CYS A 178 -14.11 5.50 1.93
C CYS A 178 -13.30 6.66 2.54
N ARG A 179 -13.84 7.31 3.58
CA ARG A 179 -13.08 8.23 4.43
C ARG A 179 -12.82 7.56 5.77
N GLU A 180 -11.60 7.71 6.31
CA GLU A 180 -11.26 7.15 7.62
C GLU A 180 -12.20 7.63 8.73
N GLU A 181 -12.67 8.88 8.64
CA GLU A 181 -13.64 9.48 9.56
C GLU A 181 -15.00 8.78 9.57
N ASN A 182 -15.35 8.06 8.49
CA ASN A 182 -16.61 7.34 8.31
C ASN A 182 -16.41 5.81 8.33
N SER A 183 -15.30 5.32 8.85
CA SER A 183 -14.99 3.88 8.88
C SER A 183 -16.08 3.06 9.58
N ASP A 184 -16.70 3.59 10.62
CA ASP A 184 -17.77 2.92 11.36
C ASP A 184 -19.00 2.57 10.49
N SER A 185 -19.22 3.29 9.38
CA SER A 185 -20.31 3.01 8.45
C SER A 185 -20.11 1.69 7.64
N TYR A 186 -18.91 1.12 7.68
CA TYR A 186 -18.59 -0.19 7.09
C TYR A 186 -18.75 -1.34 8.08
N GLN A 187 -18.97 -1.03 9.37
CA GLN A 187 -19.28 -2.03 10.39
C GLN A 187 -20.74 -2.46 10.30
N GLY A 188 -21.02 -3.70 10.71
CA GLY A 188 -22.39 -4.17 10.93
C GLY A 188 -23.16 -4.51 9.67
N GLN A 189 -22.51 -4.76 8.54
CA GLN A 189 -23.14 -5.37 7.38
C GLN A 189 -23.26 -6.87 7.62
N HIS A 190 -24.48 -7.31 7.98
CA HIS A 190 -24.76 -8.70 8.33
C HIS A 190 -25.94 -9.23 7.51
N ALA A 191 -25.77 -10.39 6.91
CA ALA A 191 -26.81 -11.08 6.18
C ALA A 191 -26.79 -12.58 6.54
N ALA A 192 -27.15 -12.89 7.79
CA ALA A 192 -26.97 -14.20 8.40
C ALA A 192 -27.51 -15.40 7.58
N ASN A 193 -28.60 -15.21 6.83
CA ASN A 193 -29.19 -16.23 5.99
C ASN A 193 -29.08 -15.94 4.48
N SER A 194 -28.16 -15.05 4.12
CA SER A 194 -27.94 -14.60 2.75
C SER A 194 -26.48 -14.18 2.55
N THR A 195 -26.24 -13.27 1.60
CA THR A 195 -24.91 -12.82 1.21
C THR A 195 -24.69 -11.37 1.65
N SER A 196 -23.67 -11.15 2.49
CA SER A 196 -23.07 -9.83 2.68
C SER A 196 -21.93 -9.64 1.69
N PHE A 197 -21.83 -8.46 1.03
CA PHE A 197 -20.78 -8.29 0.04
C PHE A 197 -20.18 -6.89 0.00
N TYR A 198 -18.87 -6.85 -0.32
CA TYR A 198 -18.12 -5.64 -0.59
C TYR A 198 -17.58 -5.63 -2.01
N LEU A 199 -17.78 -4.52 -2.72
CA LEU A 199 -17.19 -4.27 -4.05
C LEU A 199 -16.33 -3.00 -3.97
N TYR A 200 -15.01 -3.18 -4.01
CA TYR A 200 -14.04 -2.11 -3.92
C TYR A 200 -13.51 -1.75 -5.30
N ASP A 201 -13.82 -0.54 -5.78
CA ASP A 201 -13.22 0.01 -6.98
C ASP A 201 -12.06 0.93 -6.61
N GLU A 202 -11.02 0.96 -7.44
CA GLU A 202 -9.78 1.70 -7.17
C GLU A 202 -9.11 1.29 -5.83
N ALA A 203 -9.11 0.01 -5.53
CA ALA A 203 -8.76 -0.59 -4.24
C ALA A 203 -7.39 -0.17 -3.68
N SER A 204 -6.39 0.13 -4.53
CA SER A 204 -5.08 0.63 -4.11
C SER A 204 -5.14 1.94 -3.32
N ASN A 205 -6.20 2.72 -3.49
CA ASN A 205 -6.35 4.04 -2.87
C ASN A 205 -7.32 4.03 -1.69
N ILE A 206 -7.91 2.90 -1.35
CA ILE A 206 -8.79 2.76 -0.19
C ILE A 206 -7.94 2.67 1.07
N PRO A 207 -8.18 3.52 2.10
CA PRO A 207 -7.44 3.51 3.35
C PRO A 207 -7.47 2.14 4.05
N ASP A 208 -6.34 1.73 4.63
CA ASP A 208 -6.21 0.42 5.31
C ASP A 208 -7.22 0.25 6.45
N LYS A 209 -7.62 1.35 7.12
CA LYS A 209 -8.65 1.33 8.15
C LYS A 209 -10.01 0.82 7.65
N ILE A 210 -10.37 1.14 6.41
CA ILE A 210 -11.62 0.65 5.78
C ILE A 210 -11.54 -0.86 5.57
N TRP A 211 -10.40 -1.38 5.14
CA TRP A 211 -10.18 -2.81 4.99
C TRP A 211 -10.29 -3.54 6.34
N GLU A 212 -9.65 -3.01 7.38
CA GLU A 212 -9.71 -3.56 8.75
C GLU A 212 -11.16 -3.68 9.26
N VAL A 213 -11.94 -2.60 9.09
CA VAL A 213 -13.31 -2.55 9.57
C VAL A 213 -14.24 -3.48 8.79
N SER A 214 -14.03 -3.62 7.47
CA SER A 214 -14.85 -4.48 6.61
C SER A 214 -14.70 -5.97 6.91
N GLU A 215 -13.60 -6.40 7.54
CA GLU A 215 -13.45 -7.78 8.03
C GLU A 215 -14.60 -8.18 8.99
N GLY A 216 -15.12 -7.23 9.76
CA GLY A 216 -16.24 -7.47 10.67
C GLY A 216 -17.55 -7.88 9.99
N GLY A 217 -17.76 -7.50 8.73
CA GLY A 217 -18.93 -7.86 7.93
C GLY A 217 -18.87 -9.24 7.26
N LEU A 218 -17.79 -10.01 7.48
CA LEU A 218 -17.55 -11.30 6.85
C LEU A 218 -17.75 -12.49 7.81
N THR A 219 -18.51 -12.30 8.87
CA THR A 219 -18.60 -13.26 9.98
C THR A 219 -19.82 -14.20 9.90
N ASP A 220 -20.76 -13.91 9.00
CA ASP A 220 -22.00 -14.68 8.89
C ASP A 220 -22.45 -14.85 7.42
N GLY A 221 -23.38 -15.79 7.19
CA GLY A 221 -23.95 -16.06 5.88
C GLY A 221 -22.92 -16.55 4.84
N GLU A 222 -23.06 -16.06 3.61
CA GLU A 222 -22.14 -16.28 2.49
C GLU A 222 -21.41 -14.95 2.16
N PRO A 223 -20.36 -14.58 2.90
CA PRO A 223 -19.71 -13.29 2.69
C PRO A 223 -18.85 -13.29 1.43
N MET A 224 -18.91 -12.16 0.69
CA MET A 224 -18.12 -11.96 -0.53
C MET A 224 -17.38 -10.62 -0.52
N TRP A 225 -16.14 -10.62 -0.93
CA TRP A 225 -15.33 -9.39 -1.02
C TRP A 225 -14.49 -9.37 -2.29
N PHE A 226 -14.82 -8.45 -3.18
CA PHE A 226 -14.12 -8.25 -4.45
C PHE A 226 -13.44 -6.90 -4.49
N ALA A 227 -12.13 -6.88 -4.74
CA ALA A 227 -11.30 -5.68 -4.78
C ALA A 227 -10.65 -5.50 -6.14
N PHE A 228 -10.96 -4.40 -6.81
CA PHE A 228 -10.47 -4.07 -8.14
C PHE A 228 -9.63 -2.80 -8.09
N GLY A 229 -8.47 -2.81 -8.74
CA GLY A 229 -7.66 -1.58 -8.80
C GLY A 229 -6.53 -1.65 -9.81
N ASN A 230 -6.01 -0.47 -10.14
CA ASN A 230 -4.69 -0.39 -10.71
C ASN A 230 -3.69 -0.48 -9.56
N PRO A 231 -2.63 -1.28 -9.65
CA PRO A 231 -1.68 -1.50 -8.55
C PRO A 231 -0.71 -0.31 -8.40
N THR A 232 -1.23 0.85 -7.99
CA THR A 232 -0.47 2.11 -7.95
C THR A 232 0.50 2.21 -6.77
N ARG A 233 0.36 1.34 -5.76
CA ARG A 233 1.20 1.33 -4.57
C ARG A 233 1.73 -0.08 -4.31
N ASN A 234 2.99 -0.19 -3.92
CA ASN A 234 3.56 -1.47 -3.50
C ASN A 234 3.44 -1.73 -1.99
N THR A 235 2.62 -0.93 -1.30
CA THR A 235 2.27 -1.03 0.12
C THR A 235 0.76 -0.90 0.30
N GLY A 236 0.26 -1.17 1.52
CA GLY A 236 -1.16 -1.04 1.87
C GLY A 236 -1.96 -2.33 1.67
N ALA A 237 -3.19 -2.35 2.19
CA ALA A 237 -4.03 -3.55 2.28
C ALA A 237 -4.27 -4.24 0.92
N PHE A 238 -4.47 -3.47 -0.17
CA PHE A 238 -4.62 -4.06 -1.50
C PHE A 238 -3.36 -4.81 -1.96
N ARG A 239 -2.16 -4.25 -1.71
CA ARG A 239 -0.89 -4.93 -2.03
C ARG A 239 -0.72 -6.20 -1.18
N GLU A 240 -1.14 -6.15 0.08
CA GLU A 240 -1.05 -7.28 1.02
C GLU A 240 -1.90 -8.49 0.60
N CYS A 241 -2.89 -8.33 -0.27
CA CYS A 241 -3.59 -9.47 -0.89
C CYS A 241 -2.64 -10.39 -1.67
N TRP A 242 -1.57 -9.84 -2.29
CA TRP A 242 -0.49 -10.60 -2.96
C TRP A 242 0.67 -10.97 -2.02
N GLY A 243 0.68 -10.46 -0.79
CA GLY A 243 1.72 -10.64 0.22
C GLY A 243 1.22 -11.42 1.43
N LYS A 244 1.11 -10.74 2.55
CA LYS A 244 0.75 -11.28 3.87
C LYS A 244 -0.60 -12.03 3.87
N HIS A 245 -1.57 -11.56 3.09
CA HIS A 245 -2.92 -12.14 3.06
C HIS A 245 -3.18 -13.10 1.89
N ARG A 246 -2.11 -13.52 1.18
CA ARG A 246 -2.20 -14.41 0.00
C ARG A 246 -2.89 -15.75 0.27
N SER A 247 -2.87 -16.21 1.52
CA SER A 247 -3.52 -17.46 1.90
C SER A 247 -5.07 -17.41 1.93
N VAL A 248 -5.63 -16.21 2.05
CA VAL A 248 -7.10 -15.99 2.16
C VAL A 248 -7.66 -15.18 0.98
N TRP A 249 -6.82 -14.68 0.09
CA TRP A 249 -7.22 -13.96 -1.11
C TRP A 249 -6.84 -14.71 -2.38
N THR A 250 -7.79 -14.92 -3.28
CA THR A 250 -7.49 -15.24 -4.68
C THR A 250 -7.06 -13.96 -5.39
N THR A 251 -5.97 -14.01 -6.15
CA THR A 251 -5.40 -12.79 -6.75
C THR A 251 -5.10 -12.97 -8.21
N ARG A 252 -5.44 -11.96 -9.02
CA ARG A 252 -5.13 -11.94 -10.46
C ARG A 252 -4.49 -10.62 -10.90
N ASN A 253 -3.60 -10.71 -11.88
CA ASN A 253 -3.02 -9.56 -12.57
C ASN A 253 -3.47 -9.61 -14.04
N ILE A 254 -4.14 -8.54 -14.50
CA ILE A 254 -4.67 -8.45 -15.86
C ILE A 254 -3.87 -7.45 -16.68
N ASP A 255 -3.22 -7.96 -17.72
CA ASP A 255 -2.45 -7.17 -18.67
C ASP A 255 -3.39 -6.54 -19.73
N SER A 256 -3.50 -5.20 -19.72
CA SER A 256 -4.33 -4.45 -20.69
C SER A 256 -3.94 -4.68 -22.14
N SER A 257 -2.67 -5.03 -22.41
CA SER A 257 -2.22 -5.29 -23.78
C SER A 257 -2.90 -6.53 -24.39
N LYS A 258 -3.42 -7.43 -23.55
CA LYS A 258 -4.11 -8.67 -23.95
C LYS A 258 -5.62 -8.53 -24.00
N VAL A 259 -6.19 -7.48 -23.40
CA VAL A 259 -7.64 -7.26 -23.33
C VAL A 259 -8.17 -6.66 -24.64
N THR A 260 -9.27 -7.17 -25.17
CA THR A 260 -9.79 -6.87 -26.52
C THR A 260 -10.16 -5.40 -26.69
N ILE A 261 -10.84 -4.79 -25.72
CA ILE A 261 -11.39 -3.42 -25.82
C ILE A 261 -10.35 -2.31 -25.68
N THR A 262 -9.12 -2.62 -25.32
CA THR A 262 -8.09 -1.61 -25.06
C THR A 262 -7.49 -1.03 -26.35
N ASN A 263 -7.05 0.23 -26.28
CA ASN A 263 -6.41 0.91 -27.40
C ASN A 263 -4.96 0.44 -27.60
N LYS A 264 -4.76 -0.55 -28.46
CA LYS A 264 -3.45 -1.15 -28.75
C LYS A 264 -2.41 -0.15 -29.25
N LYS A 265 -2.83 0.85 -30.04
CA LYS A 265 -1.93 1.90 -30.54
C LYS A 265 -1.38 2.75 -29.40
N LYS A 266 -2.27 3.15 -28.47
CA LYS A 266 -1.87 3.93 -27.30
C LYS A 266 -0.94 3.12 -26.38
N ILE A 267 -1.25 1.84 -26.15
CA ILE A 267 -0.42 0.93 -25.37
C ILE A 267 0.99 0.82 -25.98
N GLN A 268 1.08 0.64 -27.31
CA GLN A 268 2.39 0.56 -27.99
C GLN A 268 3.18 1.87 -27.85
N GLN A 269 2.52 3.02 -28.02
CA GLN A 269 3.15 4.33 -27.82
C GLN A 269 3.70 4.50 -26.39
N ASP A 270 2.97 4.04 -25.36
CA ASP A 270 3.42 4.12 -23.99
C ASP A 270 4.60 3.17 -23.74
N LEU A 271 4.58 1.96 -24.31
CA LEU A 271 5.71 1.04 -24.26
C LEU A 271 6.98 1.63 -24.90
N ASP A 272 6.85 2.27 -26.05
CA ASP A 272 7.97 2.89 -26.77
C ASP A 272 8.51 4.12 -26.01
N LEU A 273 7.63 4.89 -25.35
CA LEU A 273 8.01 6.11 -24.65
C LEU A 273 8.63 5.87 -23.27
N TYR A 274 8.04 4.95 -22.50
CA TYR A 274 8.41 4.74 -21.09
C TYR A 274 9.26 3.50 -20.86
N GLY A 275 9.32 2.57 -21.82
CA GLY A 275 9.99 1.28 -21.69
C GLY A 275 9.16 0.24 -20.93
N ALA A 276 9.31 -1.03 -21.33
CA ALA A 276 8.51 -2.14 -20.79
C ALA A 276 8.69 -2.37 -19.27
N ASP A 277 9.89 -2.09 -18.76
CA ASP A 277 10.23 -2.31 -17.35
C ASP A 277 9.91 -1.13 -16.43
N SER A 278 9.44 -0.01 -16.99
CA SER A 278 9.10 1.17 -16.18
C SER A 278 7.88 0.91 -15.28
N ASP A 279 7.86 1.54 -14.11
CA ASP A 279 6.72 1.46 -13.20
C ASP A 279 5.43 2.02 -13.81
N TYR A 280 5.56 3.00 -14.72
CA TYR A 280 4.43 3.49 -15.51
C TYR A 280 3.77 2.35 -16.30
N VAL A 281 4.56 1.57 -17.04
CA VAL A 281 4.07 0.44 -17.85
C VAL A 281 3.57 -0.70 -16.97
N LYS A 282 4.31 -1.05 -15.90
CA LYS A 282 3.89 -2.08 -14.93
C LYS A 282 2.48 -1.79 -14.41
N VAL A 283 2.24 -0.59 -13.90
CA VAL A 283 0.97 -0.20 -13.29
C VAL A 283 -0.14 -0.04 -14.31
N ARG A 284 0.12 0.71 -15.39
CA ARG A 284 -0.95 1.18 -16.29
C ARG A 284 -1.27 0.23 -17.42
N ILE A 285 -0.35 -0.68 -17.75
CA ILE A 285 -0.52 -1.65 -18.85
C ILE A 285 -0.53 -3.06 -18.31
N LEU A 286 0.53 -3.48 -17.60
CA LEU A 286 0.71 -4.88 -17.21
C LEU A 286 -0.11 -5.29 -15.99
N GLY A 287 -0.72 -4.35 -15.25
CA GLY A 287 -1.45 -4.63 -14.02
C GLY A 287 -0.54 -5.20 -12.92
N GLN A 288 0.73 -4.87 -12.95
CA GLN A 288 1.75 -5.29 -11.99
C GLN A 288 2.03 -4.17 -11.00
N PHE A 289 2.34 -4.55 -9.76
CA PHE A 289 2.76 -3.59 -8.75
C PHE A 289 4.08 -2.94 -9.16
N PRO A 290 4.22 -1.63 -8.95
CA PRO A 290 5.47 -0.95 -9.27
C PRO A 290 6.58 -1.46 -8.35
N SER A 291 7.81 -1.29 -8.79
CA SER A 291 8.99 -1.46 -7.94
C SER A 291 8.92 -0.47 -6.76
N GLN A 292 8.31 0.68 -7.04
CA GLN A 292 7.99 1.75 -6.07
C GLN A 292 6.54 2.24 -6.27
N SER A 293 5.92 2.83 -5.23
CA SER A 293 4.69 3.61 -5.42
C SER A 293 5.04 4.89 -6.21
N GLU A 294 4.10 5.47 -6.95
CA GLU A 294 4.33 6.76 -7.65
C GLU A 294 4.83 7.87 -6.71
N LYS A 295 4.63 7.71 -5.40
CA LYS A 295 5.02 8.65 -4.36
C LYS A 295 6.10 8.12 -3.43
N GLN A 296 6.46 6.85 -3.51
CA GLN A 296 7.49 6.25 -2.66
C GLN A 296 8.83 6.94 -2.93
N PHE A 297 9.49 7.37 -1.85
CA PHE A 297 10.70 8.17 -1.98
C PHE A 297 11.95 7.34 -2.34
N ILE A 298 12.18 6.24 -1.63
CA ILE A 298 13.28 5.31 -1.93
C ILE A 298 12.70 4.04 -2.58
N PRO A 299 13.09 3.72 -3.82
CA PRO A 299 12.69 2.49 -4.50
C PRO A 299 13.04 1.23 -3.71
N SER A 300 12.09 0.28 -3.62
CA SER A 300 12.33 -0.97 -2.89
C SER A 300 13.43 -1.82 -3.49
N ASP A 301 13.61 -1.79 -4.79
CA ASP A 301 14.69 -2.51 -5.50
C ASP A 301 16.08 -1.98 -5.11
N ILE A 302 16.25 -0.66 -4.93
CA ILE A 302 17.48 -0.06 -4.42
C ILE A 302 17.77 -0.56 -2.99
N VAL A 303 16.75 -0.57 -2.13
CA VAL A 303 16.89 -1.05 -0.75
C VAL A 303 17.26 -2.53 -0.71
N GLU A 304 16.56 -3.38 -1.48
CA GLU A 304 16.86 -4.81 -1.53
C GLU A 304 18.25 -5.08 -2.14
N ALA A 305 18.66 -4.35 -3.16
CA ALA A 305 20.01 -4.45 -3.71
C ALA A 305 21.09 -4.08 -2.67
N ALA A 306 20.86 -3.04 -1.86
CA ALA A 306 21.77 -2.65 -0.77
C ALA A 306 21.82 -3.69 0.35
N ARG A 307 20.73 -4.39 0.66
CA ARG A 307 20.64 -5.46 1.67
C ARG A 307 21.34 -6.76 1.27
N ILE A 308 21.43 -7.02 -0.03
CA ILE A 308 22.06 -8.25 -0.57
C ILE A 308 23.57 -8.02 -0.79
N ARG A 309 23.96 -6.77 -0.98
CA ARG A 309 25.36 -6.43 -1.25
C ARG A 309 26.20 -6.67 -0.01
N GLU A 310 27.41 -7.21 -0.20
CA GLU A 310 28.39 -7.42 0.85
C GLU A 310 29.68 -6.67 0.47
N LEU A 311 30.00 -5.64 1.23
CA LEU A 311 31.21 -4.85 1.05
C LEU A 311 32.17 -5.05 2.21
N GLU A 312 33.46 -5.04 1.92
CA GLU A 312 34.47 -4.97 2.95
C GLU A 312 34.43 -3.61 3.67
N ASP A 313 34.81 -3.59 4.93
CA ASP A 313 34.88 -2.37 5.72
C ASP A 313 36.08 -1.50 5.28
N ASP A 314 35.80 -0.37 4.65
CA ASP A 314 36.82 0.57 4.17
C ASP A 314 37.37 1.42 5.34
N GLN A 315 38.43 0.93 5.94
CA GLN A 315 39.12 1.61 7.05
C GLN A 315 39.67 3.01 6.70
N TYR A 316 39.74 3.37 5.44
CA TYR A 316 40.19 4.70 4.98
C TYR A 316 39.06 5.72 4.94
N SER A 317 37.83 5.29 4.89
CA SER A 317 36.65 6.16 4.96
C SER A 317 36.35 6.61 6.40
N PRO A 318 35.72 7.80 6.59
CA PRO A 318 35.34 8.27 7.92
C PRO A 318 34.25 7.40 8.55
N LEU A 319 34.38 7.16 9.86
CA LEU A 319 33.33 6.53 10.68
C LEU A 319 32.38 7.63 11.20
N VAL A 320 31.13 7.55 10.83
CA VAL A 320 30.09 8.52 11.21
C VAL A 320 28.99 7.82 12.00
N ILE A 321 28.54 8.46 13.09
CA ILE A 321 27.44 7.97 13.92
C ILE A 321 26.24 8.90 13.76
N GLY A 322 25.04 8.33 13.53
CA GLY A 322 23.75 9.00 13.57
C GLY A 322 22.95 8.58 14.80
N LEU A 323 22.35 9.55 15.47
CA LEU A 323 21.56 9.37 16.70
C LEU A 323 20.15 9.91 16.49
N ASP A 324 19.15 9.05 16.44
CA ASP A 324 17.74 9.44 16.47
C ASP A 324 17.13 9.14 17.85
N PHE A 325 16.36 10.08 18.42
CA PHE A 325 15.89 10.02 19.80
C PHE A 325 14.36 9.92 19.87
N ALA A 326 13.86 8.85 20.48
CA ALA A 326 12.43 8.65 20.69
C ALA A 326 11.94 9.25 22.02
N ARG A 327 10.84 9.99 21.97
CA ARG A 327 10.29 10.72 23.11
C ARG A 327 9.49 9.84 24.07
N SER A 328 8.67 8.93 23.58
CA SER A 328 7.83 8.02 24.40
C SER A 328 7.00 7.08 23.51
N GLY A 329 6.48 5.98 24.09
CA GLY A 329 5.56 5.08 23.40
C GLY A 329 6.23 3.87 22.76
N ALA A 330 5.84 3.57 21.53
CA ALA A 330 6.35 2.44 20.77
C ALA A 330 7.72 2.70 20.14
N ASP A 331 8.06 3.98 19.90
CA ASP A 331 9.26 4.43 19.21
C ASP A 331 10.54 4.10 19.97
N LYS A 332 11.65 3.84 19.27
CA LYS A 332 12.96 3.46 19.84
C LYS A 332 13.99 4.54 19.52
N SER A 333 14.89 4.83 20.46
CA SER A 333 16.12 5.56 20.14
C SER A 333 17.09 4.65 19.42
N VAL A 334 17.75 5.16 18.38
CA VAL A 334 18.61 4.38 17.49
C VAL A 334 20.00 5.03 17.39
N ILE A 335 21.03 4.22 17.57
CA ILE A 335 22.44 4.58 17.28
C ILE A 335 22.85 3.79 16.06
N ARG A 336 23.21 4.46 14.98
CA ARG A 336 23.67 3.82 13.75
C ARG A 336 25.04 4.30 13.34
N ALA A 337 25.92 3.38 13.01
CA ALA A 337 27.24 3.66 12.49
C ALA A 337 27.28 3.43 10.97
N ARG A 338 28.02 4.28 10.25
CA ARG A 338 28.31 4.16 8.82
C ARG A 338 29.79 4.48 8.55
N ARG A 339 30.42 3.66 7.72
CA ARG A 339 31.76 3.95 7.19
C ARG A 339 31.76 3.81 5.67
N GLY A 340 32.08 4.89 4.96
CA GLY A 340 32.06 4.92 3.53
C GLY A 340 30.70 4.48 2.97
N ARG A 341 30.67 3.33 2.29
CA ARG A 341 29.47 2.72 1.71
C ARG A 341 28.87 1.59 2.54
N LYS A 342 29.36 1.37 3.77
CA LYS A 342 28.85 0.32 4.66
C LYS A 342 28.17 0.90 5.89
N ALA A 343 26.92 0.48 6.14
CA ALA A 343 26.23 0.70 7.40
C ALA A 343 26.40 -0.54 8.30
N PHE A 344 26.57 -0.29 9.58
CA PHE A 344 26.68 -1.37 10.59
C PHE A 344 25.34 -1.59 11.30
N PRO A 345 25.12 -2.77 11.89
CA PRO A 345 23.91 -3.03 12.66
C PRO A 345 23.68 -1.96 13.76
N PRO A 346 22.41 -1.51 13.96
CA PRO A 346 22.11 -0.45 14.92
C PRO A 346 22.12 -0.95 16.36
N VAL A 347 22.29 -0.03 17.30
CA VAL A 347 21.91 -0.23 18.69
C VAL A 347 20.58 0.48 18.94
N LYS A 348 19.54 -0.30 19.25
CA LYS A 348 18.17 0.18 19.49
C LYS A 348 17.84 0.06 20.98
N PHE A 349 17.32 1.12 21.60
CA PHE A 349 16.96 1.11 23.01
C PHE A 349 15.72 1.98 23.30
N LYS A 350 15.06 1.69 24.43
CA LYS A 350 13.92 2.47 24.94
C LYS A 350 14.30 3.02 26.31
N GLU A 351 14.56 4.33 26.40
CA GLU A 351 14.87 5.00 27.67
C GLU A 351 14.26 6.40 27.68
N ARG A 352 13.39 6.65 28.65
CA ARG A 352 12.69 7.94 28.81
C ARG A 352 13.52 9.00 29.54
N ASN A 353 14.47 8.56 30.34
CA ASN A 353 15.32 9.46 31.09
C ASN A 353 16.51 9.89 30.22
N SER A 354 16.57 11.17 29.85
CA SER A 354 17.61 11.74 28.98
C SER A 354 19.03 11.53 29.51
N MET A 355 19.23 11.51 30.86
CA MET A 355 20.54 11.26 31.45
C MET A 355 20.97 9.79 31.30
N LYS A 356 20.04 8.86 31.43
CA LYS A 356 20.32 7.42 31.20
C LYS A 356 20.53 7.16 29.71
N ALA A 357 19.74 7.77 28.84
CA ALA A 357 19.92 7.70 27.39
C ALA A 357 21.31 8.20 26.99
N ALA A 358 21.75 9.36 27.50
CA ALA A 358 23.10 9.86 27.31
C ALA A 358 24.18 8.87 27.78
N SER A 359 23.97 8.19 28.91
CA SER A 359 24.92 7.18 29.42
C SER A 359 25.03 5.96 28.51
N ILE A 360 23.91 5.51 27.91
CA ILE A 360 23.92 4.39 26.93
C ILE A 360 24.75 4.79 25.70
N ILE A 361 24.54 6.03 25.20
CA ILE A 361 25.25 6.56 24.02
C ILE A 361 26.75 6.70 24.34
N VAL A 362 27.12 7.25 25.50
CA VAL A 362 28.52 7.34 25.95
C VAL A 362 29.20 5.97 25.94
N ASN A 363 28.54 4.97 26.53
CA ASN A 363 29.07 3.61 26.54
C ASN A 363 29.30 3.05 25.13
N HIS A 364 28.41 3.36 24.19
CA HIS A 364 28.58 2.93 22.79
C HIS A 364 29.75 3.68 22.12
N LEU A 365 29.82 5.00 22.29
CA LEU A 365 30.89 5.82 21.72
C LEU A 365 32.29 5.42 22.25
N ASP A 366 32.38 5.05 23.54
CA ASP A 366 33.61 4.53 24.13
C ASP A 366 34.01 3.15 23.60
N GLN A 367 33.06 2.39 23.10
CA GLN A 367 33.29 1.06 22.53
C GLN A 367 33.59 1.09 21.02
N CYS A 368 33.48 2.23 20.35
CA CYS A 368 33.64 2.33 18.89
C CYS A 368 35.01 1.82 18.39
N GLU A 369 36.09 2.08 19.11
CA GLU A 369 37.41 1.52 18.74
C GLU A 369 37.42 0.00 18.73
N ARG A 370 36.74 -0.65 19.69
CA ARG A 370 36.62 -2.09 19.76
C ARG A 370 35.66 -2.65 18.70
N LEU A 371 34.57 -1.94 18.46
CA LEU A 371 33.49 -2.41 17.55
C LEU A 371 33.82 -2.18 16.08
N TYR A 372 34.45 -1.04 15.78
CA TYR A 372 34.67 -0.58 14.41
C TYR A 372 36.15 -0.29 14.08
N GLY A 373 37.07 -0.54 15.00
CA GLY A 373 38.52 -0.31 14.78
C GLY A 373 38.97 1.15 14.84
N SER A 374 38.06 2.10 15.07
CA SER A 374 38.40 3.53 15.20
C SER A 374 37.36 4.29 16.00
N ARG A 375 37.73 5.48 16.49
CA ARG A 375 36.77 6.43 17.06
C ARG A 375 35.97 7.10 15.96
N PRO A 376 34.73 7.57 16.24
CA PRO A 376 33.94 8.29 15.25
C PRO A 376 34.62 9.59 14.83
N ASP A 377 34.63 9.85 13.51
CA ASP A 377 35.10 11.12 12.94
C ASP A 377 34.07 12.23 13.12
N ALA A 378 32.75 11.86 13.08
CA ALA A 378 31.65 12.74 13.42
C ALA A 378 30.50 11.96 14.08
N VAL A 379 29.75 12.67 14.93
CA VAL A 379 28.50 12.17 15.55
C VAL A 379 27.43 13.22 15.31
N PHE A 380 26.35 12.85 14.61
CA PHE A 380 25.20 13.70 14.36
C PHE A 380 24.00 13.22 15.17
N GLY A 381 23.23 14.12 15.76
CA GLY A 381 22.04 13.79 16.53
C GLY A 381 20.86 14.67 16.14
N ASP A 382 19.64 14.09 16.10
CA ASP A 382 18.44 14.89 15.92
C ASP A 382 18.18 15.77 17.16
N GLY A 383 18.21 17.09 16.96
CA GLY A 383 17.94 18.07 18.02
C GLY A 383 16.47 18.23 18.36
N GLY A 384 15.57 17.56 17.64
CA GLY A 384 14.13 17.63 17.86
C GLY A 384 13.67 17.03 19.19
N GLY A 385 12.66 17.62 19.79
CA GLY A 385 12.01 17.06 20.98
C GLY A 385 12.91 16.88 22.20
N ILE A 386 13.26 15.62 22.55
CA ILE A 386 14.14 15.30 23.69
C ILE A 386 15.61 15.22 23.27
N GLY A 387 15.91 15.32 22.00
CA GLY A 387 17.28 15.20 21.48
C GLY A 387 18.17 16.33 21.97
N GLY A 388 17.70 17.56 21.97
CA GLY A 388 18.48 18.71 22.44
C GLY A 388 19.11 18.51 23.84
N PRO A 389 18.33 18.24 24.90
CA PRO A 389 18.86 17.95 26.26
C PRO A 389 19.86 16.78 26.32
N ILE A 390 19.69 15.75 25.46
CA ILE A 390 20.61 14.61 25.41
C ILE A 390 21.94 15.06 24.75
N ILE A 391 21.87 15.79 23.66
CA ILE A 391 23.02 16.34 22.94
C ILE A 391 23.80 17.31 23.84
N ASP A 392 23.12 18.21 24.56
CA ASP A 392 23.73 19.11 25.52
C ASP A 392 24.50 18.35 26.59
N ARG A 393 23.89 17.26 27.11
CA ARG A 393 24.54 16.42 28.11
C ARG A 393 25.77 15.70 27.54
N LEU A 394 25.70 15.17 26.33
CA LEU A 394 26.84 14.54 25.66
C LEU A 394 27.99 15.54 25.45
N ASN A 395 27.68 16.75 25.01
CA ASN A 395 28.66 17.82 24.82
C ASN A 395 29.28 18.27 26.15
N GLN A 396 28.51 18.36 27.26
CA GLN A 396 29.05 18.59 28.61
C GLN A 396 30.04 17.49 29.04
N LEU A 397 29.78 16.25 28.65
CA LEU A 397 30.66 15.10 28.90
C LEU A 397 31.85 15.04 27.91
N ARG A 398 32.03 16.07 27.07
CA ARG A 398 33.07 16.20 26.05
C ARG A 398 32.97 15.24 24.86
N TYR A 399 31.81 14.62 24.65
CA TYR A 399 31.49 13.93 23.41
C TYR A 399 30.93 14.94 22.42
N LYS A 400 31.71 15.29 21.41
CA LYS A 400 31.32 16.30 20.42
C LYS A 400 30.22 15.74 19.51
N VAL A 401 28.96 16.07 19.80
CA VAL A 401 27.80 15.74 18.99
C VAL A 401 27.31 16.98 18.25
N ILE A 402 27.15 16.87 16.95
CA ILE A 402 26.66 17.92 16.08
C ILE A 402 25.13 17.79 16.02
N GLU A 403 24.45 18.82 16.48
CA GLU A 403 22.99 18.89 16.44
C GLU A 403 22.49 19.13 15.03
N VAL A 404 21.48 18.35 14.60
CA VAL A 404 20.79 18.49 13.33
C VAL A 404 19.30 18.68 13.59
N GLN A 405 18.73 19.77 13.09
CA GLN A 405 17.29 20.03 13.17
C GLN A 405 16.63 19.60 11.86
N PHE A 406 15.80 18.58 11.88
CA PHE A 406 15.12 18.03 10.68
C PHE A 406 14.29 19.07 9.93
N GLY A 407 13.65 19.97 10.66
CA GLY A 407 12.83 21.05 10.12
C GLY A 407 13.62 22.29 9.66
N SER A 408 14.93 22.36 9.87
CA SER A 408 15.73 23.50 9.42
C SER A 408 15.82 23.58 7.90
N ALA A 409 16.31 24.73 7.39
CA ALA A 409 16.56 24.88 5.96
C ALA A 409 17.57 23.83 5.48
N ALA A 410 17.34 23.28 4.30
CA ALA A 410 18.30 22.45 3.60
C ALA A 410 19.51 23.28 3.15
N ASP A 411 20.66 22.63 2.96
CA ASP A 411 21.84 23.29 2.36
C ASP A 411 21.54 23.65 0.90
N ASP A 412 20.84 22.77 0.15
CA ASP A 412 20.30 23.08 -1.18
C ASP A 412 18.78 23.40 -1.05
N ALA A 413 18.47 24.61 -0.59
CA ALA A 413 17.11 25.08 -0.37
C ALA A 413 16.31 25.32 -1.67
N GLU A 414 16.95 25.22 -2.84
CA GLU A 414 16.26 25.26 -4.13
C GLU A 414 15.61 23.91 -4.47
N LYS A 415 16.27 22.80 -4.09
CA LYS A 415 15.78 21.45 -4.37
C LYS A 415 14.96 20.82 -3.25
N TYR A 416 15.30 21.14 -1.98
CA TYR A 416 14.74 20.46 -0.81
C TYR A 416 14.01 21.44 0.11
N ALA A 417 12.85 21.05 0.61
CA ALA A 417 12.04 21.90 1.47
C ALA A 417 12.62 22.08 2.88
N ASN A 418 13.33 21.08 3.39
CA ASN A 418 13.98 21.07 4.70
C ASN A 418 15.16 20.10 4.76
N LYS A 419 15.90 20.12 5.87
CA LYS A 419 17.09 19.30 6.07
C LYS A 419 16.80 17.80 6.06
N ARG A 420 15.63 17.37 6.58
CA ARG A 420 15.23 15.94 6.54
C ARG A 420 15.08 15.45 5.09
N ALA A 421 14.40 16.21 4.25
CA ALA A 421 14.23 15.86 2.84
C ALA A 421 15.57 15.75 2.10
N GLU A 422 16.51 16.66 2.37
CA GLU A 422 17.86 16.63 1.82
C GLU A 422 18.65 15.40 2.26
N MET A 423 18.69 15.11 3.57
CA MET A 423 19.38 13.93 4.10
C MET A 423 18.84 12.62 3.53
N TRP A 424 17.52 12.51 3.38
CA TRP A 424 16.89 11.35 2.78
C TRP A 424 17.17 11.22 1.28
N ALA A 425 17.31 12.35 0.56
CA ALA A 425 17.74 12.33 -0.84
C ALA A 425 19.18 11.84 -0.98
N LEU A 426 20.07 12.31 -0.13
CA LEU A 426 21.46 11.82 -0.07
C LEU A 426 21.52 10.34 0.32
N LEU A 427 20.63 9.88 1.22
CA LEU A 427 20.53 8.48 1.61
C LEU A 427 20.06 7.61 0.44
N ARG A 428 19.06 8.05 -0.33
CA ARG A 428 18.62 7.35 -1.53
C ARG A 428 19.76 7.14 -2.53
N ASP A 429 20.47 8.21 -2.84
CA ASP A 429 21.58 8.18 -3.78
C ASP A 429 22.76 7.33 -3.24
N TRP A 430 23.03 7.37 -1.94
CA TRP A 430 24.03 6.54 -1.28
C TRP A 430 23.68 5.03 -1.34
N LEU A 431 22.39 4.67 -1.18
CA LEU A 431 21.92 3.28 -1.20
C LEU A 431 22.14 2.58 -2.55
N GLU A 432 22.25 3.30 -3.66
CA GLU A 432 22.54 2.70 -4.97
C GLU A 432 23.81 1.85 -4.96
N THR A 433 24.78 2.22 -4.12
CA THR A 433 26.09 1.54 -4.04
C THR A 433 26.44 1.01 -2.65
N ALA A 434 25.56 1.17 -1.68
CA ALA A 434 25.79 0.85 -0.27
C ALA A 434 25.56 -0.62 0.07
N ASP A 435 26.12 -1.04 1.21
CA ASP A 435 25.85 -2.28 1.94
C ASP A 435 25.17 -1.91 3.26
N ILE A 436 23.98 -2.44 3.48
CA ILE A 436 23.21 -2.25 4.73
C ILE A 436 22.86 -3.60 5.34
N ASP A 437 22.62 -3.61 6.65
CA ASP A 437 22.22 -4.82 7.36
C ASP A 437 20.86 -5.38 6.87
N LYS A 438 20.62 -6.67 7.15
CA LYS A 438 19.41 -7.38 6.72
C LYS A 438 18.23 -7.15 7.68
N ASP A 439 18.24 -6.09 8.49
CA ASP A 439 17.15 -5.74 9.41
C ASP A 439 15.86 -5.41 8.63
N ALA A 440 14.76 -6.06 9.03
CA ALA A 440 13.45 -5.84 8.41
C ALA A 440 12.88 -4.47 8.80
N GLU A 441 13.12 -3.98 10.03
CA GLU A 441 12.66 -2.65 10.47
C GLU A 441 13.32 -1.55 9.62
N LEU A 442 14.64 -1.63 9.38
CA LEU A 442 15.33 -0.66 8.50
C LEU A 442 14.75 -0.68 7.09
N ARG A 443 14.54 -1.89 6.53
CA ARG A 443 13.91 -2.02 5.22
C ARG A 443 12.58 -1.29 5.16
N ASP A 444 11.71 -1.58 6.12
CA ASP A 444 10.36 -1.01 6.15
C ASP A 444 10.41 0.51 6.36
N ASP A 445 11.30 1.02 7.20
CA ASP A 445 11.52 2.46 7.37
C ASP A 445 11.97 3.14 6.07
N LEU A 446 12.87 2.51 5.30
CA LEU A 446 13.43 3.10 4.08
C LEU A 446 12.41 3.18 2.94
N ILE A 447 11.51 2.19 2.82
CA ILE A 447 10.52 2.14 1.74
C ILE A 447 9.20 2.85 2.06
N ALA A 448 8.94 3.16 3.33
CA ALA A 448 7.66 3.66 3.79
C ALA A 448 7.36 5.13 3.41
N PRO A 449 8.32 6.09 3.48
CA PRO A 449 8.03 7.50 3.22
C PRO A 449 7.64 7.77 1.77
N GLU A 450 6.61 8.58 1.61
CA GLU A 450 6.22 9.16 0.34
C GLU A 450 6.80 10.58 0.19
N TYR A 451 6.77 11.12 -1.03
CA TYR A 451 7.19 12.48 -1.29
C TYR A 451 6.22 13.20 -2.22
N HIS A 452 6.30 14.51 -2.21
CA HIS A 452 5.65 15.37 -3.20
C HIS A 452 6.52 16.60 -3.47
N LEU A 453 6.22 17.32 -4.53
CA LEU A 453 6.81 18.62 -4.79
C LEU A 453 5.90 19.73 -4.23
N ASP A 454 6.49 20.73 -3.58
CA ASP A 454 5.76 21.89 -3.11
C ASP A 454 5.49 22.89 -4.25
N ARG A 455 4.87 24.04 -3.93
CA ARG A 455 4.55 25.09 -4.92
C ARG A 455 5.79 25.73 -5.58
N LYS A 456 6.99 25.45 -5.09
CA LYS A 456 8.28 25.93 -5.61
C LYS A 456 9.09 24.81 -6.24
N ASP A 457 8.43 23.67 -6.56
CA ASP A 457 9.03 22.45 -7.11
C ASP A 457 10.13 21.84 -6.22
N ARG A 458 10.11 22.11 -4.90
CA ARG A 458 11.05 21.53 -3.95
C ARG A 458 10.51 20.21 -3.43
N LEU A 459 11.40 19.25 -3.25
CA LEU A 459 11.09 17.96 -2.69
C LEU A 459 10.71 18.09 -1.20
N VAL A 460 9.53 17.59 -0.86
CA VAL A 460 9.01 17.46 0.50
C VAL A 460 8.85 15.99 0.81
N LEU A 461 9.54 15.51 1.84
CA LEU A 461 9.35 14.16 2.36
C LEU A 461 8.13 14.13 3.28
N GLU A 462 7.36 13.06 3.22
CA GLU A 462 6.21 12.84 4.10
C GLU A 462 6.56 13.00 5.58
N SER A 463 5.70 13.66 6.33
CA SER A 463 5.91 13.86 7.76
C SER A 463 5.67 12.56 8.56
N LYS A 464 6.34 12.40 9.72
CA LYS A 464 6.07 11.27 10.63
C LYS A 464 4.60 11.22 11.06
N ASP A 465 3.93 12.36 11.19
CA ASP A 465 2.50 12.44 11.55
C ASP A 465 1.58 11.95 10.43
N ASP A 466 1.91 12.24 9.17
CA ASP A 466 1.13 11.76 8.03
C ASP A 466 1.36 10.26 7.80
N MET A 467 2.57 9.77 8.02
CA MET A 467 2.85 8.33 8.04
C MET A 467 2.04 7.60 9.12
N LYS A 468 1.94 8.17 10.34
CA LYS A 468 1.11 7.61 11.42
C LYS A 468 -0.37 7.59 11.05
N LYS A 469 -0.89 8.59 10.35
CA LYS A 469 -2.27 8.60 9.83
C LYS A 469 -2.52 7.49 8.81
N ARG A 470 -1.49 7.05 8.08
CA ARG A 470 -1.53 5.87 7.19
C ARG A 470 -1.34 4.54 7.92
N GLY A 471 -1.25 4.55 9.26
CA GLY A 471 -1.03 3.34 10.07
C GLY A 471 0.42 2.84 10.09
N LEU A 472 1.38 3.64 9.62
CA LEU A 472 2.80 3.27 9.55
C LEU A 472 3.54 3.65 10.84
N ALA A 473 4.62 2.92 11.14
CA ALA A 473 5.51 3.23 12.25
C ALA A 473 6.38 4.48 11.94
N SER A 474 7.02 5.03 12.97
CA SER A 474 8.05 6.05 12.82
C SER A 474 9.29 5.48 12.15
N THR A 475 9.97 6.27 11.31
CA THR A 475 11.19 5.91 10.57
C THR A 475 12.47 6.10 11.37
N ASP A 476 12.48 5.71 12.63
CA ASP A 476 13.58 6.05 13.55
C ASP A 476 14.92 5.44 13.13
N ASP A 477 14.89 4.23 12.57
CA ASP A 477 16.10 3.56 12.06
C ASP A 477 16.56 4.19 10.74
N GLY A 478 15.64 4.48 9.81
CA GLY A 478 15.92 5.21 8.57
C GLY A 478 16.45 6.62 8.83
N ASP A 479 15.85 7.36 9.77
CA ASP A 479 16.29 8.71 10.14
C ASP A 479 17.69 8.70 10.79
N SER A 480 18.01 7.67 11.62
CA SER A 480 19.36 7.52 12.20
C SER A 480 20.43 7.28 11.13
N LEU A 481 20.12 6.53 10.09
CA LEU A 481 21.02 6.33 8.95
C LEU A 481 21.15 7.61 8.10
N ALA A 482 20.05 8.32 7.83
CA ALA A 482 20.05 9.58 7.11
C ALA A 482 20.90 10.66 7.82
N LEU A 483 20.88 10.71 9.14
CA LEU A 483 21.72 11.59 9.96
C LEU A 483 23.22 11.41 9.69
N THR A 484 23.68 10.20 9.36
CA THR A 484 25.10 10.00 9.02
C THR A 484 25.53 10.71 7.73
N LEU A 485 24.57 11.23 6.97
CA LEU A 485 24.76 11.97 5.72
C LEU A 485 24.42 13.47 5.85
N ALA A 486 24.20 13.95 7.08
CA ALA A 486 23.78 15.34 7.34
C ALA A 486 24.76 16.41 6.84
N SER A 487 26.04 16.08 6.82
CA SER A 487 27.11 16.93 6.26
C SER A 487 28.28 16.07 5.78
N PRO A 488 29.07 16.53 4.83
CA PRO A 488 30.31 15.86 4.44
C PRO A 488 31.27 15.74 5.64
N VAL A 489 31.88 14.57 5.79
CA VAL A 489 32.84 14.30 6.87
C VAL A 489 34.15 13.82 6.26
N GLU A 490 35.27 14.46 6.66
CA GLU A 490 36.60 13.99 6.35
C GLU A 490 37.15 13.13 7.47
N LYS A 491 37.95 12.12 7.14
CA LYS A 491 38.64 11.31 8.13
C LYS A 491 39.67 12.13 8.90
N ARG A 492 39.64 12.03 10.21
CA ARG A 492 40.65 12.70 11.05
C ARG A 492 42.02 12.10 10.80
N ASP A 493 42.98 12.97 10.55
CA ASP A 493 44.39 12.57 10.46
C ASP A 493 44.96 12.35 11.89
N THR A 494 45.03 11.08 12.30
CA THR A 494 45.51 10.70 13.65
C THR A 494 47.02 10.82 13.78
N ARG A 495 47.77 10.99 12.67
CA ARG A 495 49.24 11.10 12.66
C ARG A 495 49.73 12.34 13.41
N PHE A 496 49.00 13.44 13.37
CA PHE A 496 49.33 14.66 14.11
C PHE A 496 49.11 14.56 15.61
N VAL A 497 48.23 13.68 16.09
CA VAL A 497 47.94 13.52 17.54
C VAL A 497 49.00 12.67 18.21
N GLU A 498 49.58 11.68 17.51
CA GLU A 498 50.68 10.86 18.04
C GLU A 498 51.99 11.63 18.14
N ASP A 499 52.26 12.56 17.24
CA ASP A 499 53.45 13.40 17.29
C ASP A 499 53.40 14.43 18.45
N ILE A 500 52.24 14.99 18.76
CA ILE A 500 52.05 15.89 19.91
C ILE A 500 52.23 15.16 21.23
N GLY A 501 51.89 13.87 21.27
CA GLY A 501 52.06 13.02 22.45
C GLY A 501 53.50 12.54 22.70
N ARG A 502 54.35 12.56 21.66
CA ARG A 502 55.76 12.14 21.76
C ARG A 502 56.71 13.29 22.10
N ASN A 503 56.35 14.53 21.86
CA ASN A 503 57.05 15.71 22.32
C ASN A 503 56.62 16.09 23.75
N LYS A 504 56.86 15.20 24.73
CA LYS A 504 56.99 15.63 26.12
C LYS A 504 58.25 16.49 26.15
N LEU A 505 58.08 17.81 26.23
CA LEU A 505 59.13 18.70 26.69
C LEU A 505 59.62 18.14 28.02
N GLN A 506 60.77 17.47 28.00
CA GLN A 506 61.55 17.28 29.20
C GLN A 506 62.03 18.66 29.61
N SER A 507 61.40 19.23 30.61
CA SER A 507 61.90 20.38 31.31
C SER A 507 63.01 19.88 32.22
N ASP A 508 64.25 20.17 31.90
CA ASP A 508 65.41 19.97 32.77
C ASP A 508 65.47 21.02 33.90
N TYR A 509 64.34 21.63 34.21
CA TYR A 509 64.25 22.57 35.34
C TYR A 509 63.72 21.85 36.57
N ASP A 510 64.65 21.60 37.53
CA ASP A 510 64.29 21.17 38.90
C ASP A 510 64.20 22.44 39.76
N PRO A 511 63.04 22.84 40.29
CA PRO A 511 62.91 24.02 41.14
C PRO A 511 63.50 23.86 42.55
N TYR A 512 64.21 22.75 42.87
CA TYR A 512 64.83 22.46 44.16
C TYR A 512 66.32 22.16 44.08
N GLU A 513 66.98 22.37 42.93
CA GLU A 513 68.43 22.45 42.88
C GLU A 513 68.87 23.91 43.14
N ASP A 514 69.46 24.16 44.36
CA ASP A 514 70.28 25.29 44.74
C ASP A 514 71.75 25.04 44.45
#